data_6d7ed6dbb8983354ab14377aa0de4d22
#
_entry.id   6d7ed6dbb8983354ab14377aa0de4d22
#
_cell.length_a   1.000
_cell.length_b   1.000
_cell.length_c   1.000
_cell.angle_alpha   90.00
_cell.angle_beta   90.00
_cell.angle_gamma   90.00
#
_symmetry.space_group_name_H-M   'P 1'
#
loop_
_entity.id
_entity.type
_entity.pdbx_description
1 polymer ?
#
loop_
_entity_poly.entity_id
_entity_poly.type
_entity_poly.pdbx_seq_one_letter_code
_entity_poly.pdbx_strand_id
1 'polypeptide(L)'
;MKKRLISLLLAFSMMLTFLPAGAVSAFAEESTPLTYDCGENVTATLSPNSDGKDTYTLTITGNGPMANYDRYITSSNNSYAPWYEKIQNITRLIVGNGVTTLGDNILYYSYSDSNNDFHSFHPNLREVKLPEGLSCIGASAFCDSPELTEVKIPSTVTKIKDSAFSRCTGLTKIELPPQLEEVGYSSFYGCSGLTEITIPSSVKTIRSGAFEECYNLESVTLSEGIREIGTEAFMRTNLKSLNIPKSVKKLGRDIVYNCFHVAYITIEAPSQLEETFEGSQGVFQPSCNTNVYCEPRLVRLLDHFDGNEGFITTVDVTLVDGDKSEPKKIDYGANIAALGTPTKQGYIFTGWYTDAACKNRYPDAQLFTNINRITLYAGWKFDPKALDFHPLTVTGGTVTVKYDGSD
;
A
#
# COMPACT_ATOMS: atom_id res chain seq x y z
N MET A 1 34.42 18.72 29.64
CA MET A 1 34.31 17.36 30.15
C MET A 1 35.28 16.33 29.54
N LYS A 2 36.36 16.78 28.85
CA LYS A 2 37.39 15.91 28.24
C LYS A 2 38.57 15.52 29.17
N LYS A 3 38.59 15.88 30.43
CA LYS A 3 39.74 15.68 31.34
C LYS A 3 39.61 14.57 32.38
N ARG A 4 38.46 13.86 32.44
CA ARG A 4 38.26 12.75 33.42
C ARG A 4 38.41 11.32 32.82
N LEU A 5 38.51 11.18 31.48
CA LEU A 5 38.67 9.86 30.86
C LEU A 5 40.13 9.39 30.77
N ILE A 6 41.12 10.28 30.92
CA ILE A 6 42.54 9.94 30.76
C ILE A 6 43.14 9.36 32.04
N SER A 7 42.54 9.60 33.20
CA SER A 7 43.09 9.12 34.47
C SER A 7 42.70 7.67 34.84
N LEU A 8 41.67 7.09 34.19
CA LEU A 8 41.30 5.69 34.40
C LEU A 8 42.08 4.71 33.49
N LEU A 9 42.54 5.12 32.36
CA LEU A 9 43.37 4.31 31.44
C LEU A 9 44.81 4.09 31.90
N LEU A 10 45.36 4.97 32.75
CA LEU A 10 46.69 4.84 33.26
C LEU A 10 46.79 3.94 34.55
N ALA A 11 45.67 3.73 35.26
CA ALA A 11 45.65 2.84 36.40
C ALA A 11 45.57 1.36 36.05
N PHE A 12 45.04 1.03 34.85
CA PHE A 12 44.92 -0.36 34.36
C PHE A 12 46.20 -0.90 33.71
N SER A 13 47.12 -0.03 33.30
CA SER A 13 48.38 -0.43 32.62
C SER A 13 49.45 -0.95 33.58
N MET A 14 49.36 -0.69 34.89
CA MET A 14 50.37 -1.08 35.87
C MET A 14 50.08 -2.40 36.65
N MET A 15 48.91 -3.03 36.40
CA MET A 15 48.59 -4.32 37.10
C MET A 15 48.84 -5.58 36.21
N LEU A 16 49.37 -5.44 35.00
CA LEU A 16 49.54 -6.57 34.08
C LEU A 16 50.91 -7.26 34.15
N THR A 17 51.80 -6.96 35.10
CA THR A 17 53.19 -7.48 35.11
C THR A 17 53.42 -8.69 36.04
N PHE A 18 52.40 -9.25 36.70
CA PHE A 18 52.59 -10.40 37.60
C PHE A 18 51.49 -11.49 37.44
N LEU A 19 51.29 -11.97 36.20
CA LEU A 19 50.52 -13.21 36.01
C LEU A 19 51.44 -14.28 35.43
N PRO A 20 51.47 -15.51 35.96
CA PRO A 20 52.27 -16.60 35.42
C PRO A 20 51.81 -16.98 34.01
N ALA A 21 52.79 -17.28 33.13
CA ALA A 21 52.55 -17.66 31.72
C ALA A 21 51.76 -18.98 31.59
N GLY A 22 50.49 -18.98 31.85
CA GLY A 22 49.61 -20.11 31.78
C GLY A 22 48.14 -19.79 32.04
N ALA A 23 47.82 -18.58 32.45
CA ALA A 23 46.48 -18.14 32.77
C ALA A 23 46.01 -16.96 31.86
N VAL A 24 46.31 -17.02 30.57
CA VAL A 24 45.62 -16.18 29.60
C VAL A 24 44.45 -17.01 29.04
N SER A 25 43.59 -17.48 29.94
CA SER A 25 42.24 -17.85 29.55
C SER A 25 41.44 -16.57 29.45
N ALA A 26 41.24 -16.15 28.22
CA ALA A 26 40.13 -15.34 27.78
C ALA A 26 39.37 -14.61 28.91
N PHE A 27 39.87 -13.45 29.35
CA PHE A 27 38.94 -12.42 29.77
C PHE A 27 38.24 -11.97 28.49
N ALA A 28 37.10 -12.60 28.18
CA ALA A 28 36.11 -11.98 27.39
C ALA A 28 35.86 -10.63 28.05
N GLU A 29 36.26 -9.53 27.46
CA GLU A 29 35.77 -8.22 27.81
C GLU A 29 34.24 -8.34 27.69
N GLU A 30 33.57 -8.56 28.83
CA GLU A 30 32.15 -8.25 28.96
C GLU A 30 32.08 -6.76 28.69
N SER A 31 31.84 -6.39 27.44
CA SER A 31 31.71 -5.00 27.07
C SER A 31 30.49 -4.48 27.83
N THR A 32 30.74 -3.57 28.77
CA THR A 32 29.67 -2.96 29.56
C THR A 32 28.70 -2.26 28.65
N PRO A 33 27.37 -2.36 28.88
CA PRO A 33 26.38 -1.64 28.09
C PRO A 33 26.67 -0.14 28.04
N LEU A 34 26.57 0.44 26.86
CA LEU A 34 26.73 1.88 26.66
C LEU A 34 25.36 2.54 26.69
N THR A 35 25.21 3.61 27.47
CA THR A 35 23.95 4.34 27.60
C THR A 35 24.09 5.76 27.09
N TYR A 36 23.06 6.21 26.35
CA TYR A 36 23.02 7.51 25.70
C TYR A 36 21.67 8.18 25.93
N ASP A 37 21.66 9.49 26.11
CA ASP A 37 20.45 10.29 26.06
C ASP A 37 20.00 10.44 24.60
N CYS A 38 18.75 10.12 24.33
CA CYS A 38 18.19 10.17 22.96
C CYS A 38 16.79 10.78 22.92
N GLY A 39 16.48 11.66 23.84
CA GLY A 39 15.25 12.43 23.99
C GLY A 39 15.17 13.03 25.38
N GLU A 40 14.19 13.89 25.64
CA GLU A 40 14.09 14.59 26.92
C GLU A 40 14.02 13.61 28.13
N ASN A 41 13.25 12.54 27.99
CA ASN A 41 13.14 11.48 29.01
C ASN A 41 13.26 10.09 28.34
N VAL A 42 14.12 9.99 27.34
CA VAL A 42 14.33 8.78 26.56
C VAL A 42 15.82 8.47 26.51
N THR A 43 16.16 7.24 26.84
CA THR A 43 17.55 6.74 26.84
C THR A 43 17.69 5.54 25.91
N ALA A 44 18.84 5.42 25.29
CA ALA A 44 19.25 4.28 24.50
C ALA A 44 20.36 3.53 25.20
N THR A 45 20.23 2.21 25.31
CA THR A 45 21.28 1.32 25.82
C THR A 45 21.71 0.38 24.73
N LEU A 46 23.00 0.40 24.39
CA LEU A 46 23.64 -0.52 23.46
C LEU A 46 24.31 -1.63 24.26
N SER A 47 23.75 -2.83 24.21
CA SER A 47 24.25 -3.99 24.93
C SER A 47 24.81 -5.04 23.97
N PRO A 48 25.99 -5.63 24.26
CA PRO A 48 26.50 -6.75 23.48
C PRO A 48 25.58 -7.96 23.57
N ASN A 49 25.47 -8.69 22.48
CA ASN A 49 24.74 -9.96 22.49
C ASN A 49 25.64 -11.09 23.02
N SER A 50 25.04 -12.10 23.62
CA SER A 50 25.74 -13.28 24.14
C SER A 50 26.05 -14.33 23.06
N ASP A 51 26.12 -13.93 21.80
CA ASP A 51 26.33 -14.83 20.64
C ASP A 51 27.81 -15.06 20.30
N GLY A 52 28.72 -14.49 21.09
CA GLY A 52 30.17 -14.58 20.86
C GLY A 52 30.67 -13.79 19.65
N LYS A 53 29.84 -12.90 19.09
CA LYS A 53 30.14 -12.02 17.97
C LYS A 53 30.12 -10.56 18.41
N ASP A 54 30.73 -9.67 17.64
CA ASP A 54 30.61 -8.22 17.86
C ASP A 54 29.24 -7.72 17.36
N THR A 55 28.17 -8.20 18.01
CA THR A 55 26.78 -7.81 17.69
C THR A 55 26.08 -7.23 18.91
N TYR A 56 25.12 -6.33 18.67
CA TYR A 56 24.48 -5.55 19.74
C TYR A 56 22.96 -5.56 19.63
N THR A 57 22.34 -5.42 20.79
CA THR A 57 20.95 -5.02 20.95
C THR A 57 20.89 -3.56 21.33
N LEU A 58 20.16 -2.76 20.58
CA LEU A 58 19.81 -1.39 20.93
C LEU A 58 18.46 -1.38 21.62
N THR A 59 18.44 -0.96 22.89
CA THR A 59 17.23 -0.86 23.70
C THR A 59 16.92 0.61 23.95
N ILE A 60 15.74 1.07 23.57
CA ILE A 60 15.25 2.43 23.82
C ILE A 60 14.22 2.38 24.93
N THR A 61 14.41 3.17 25.99
CA THR A 61 13.51 3.20 27.14
C THR A 61 13.22 4.64 27.57
N GLY A 62 12.15 4.84 28.30
CA GLY A 62 11.76 6.17 28.80
C GLY A 62 10.33 6.53 28.48
N ASN A 63 10.00 7.81 28.58
CA ASN A 63 8.67 8.34 28.33
C ASN A 63 8.74 9.58 27.45
N GLY A 64 8.10 9.53 26.28
CA GLY A 64 8.04 10.65 25.33
C GLY A 64 8.65 10.34 23.97
N PRO A 65 8.86 11.39 23.17
CA PRO A 65 9.43 11.25 21.85
C PRO A 65 10.94 11.03 21.89
N MET A 66 11.41 10.18 21.00
CA MET A 66 12.84 10.06 20.72
C MET A 66 13.33 11.24 19.89
N ALA A 67 14.60 11.60 20.04
CA ALA A 67 15.26 12.63 19.22
C ALA A 67 15.39 12.18 17.76
N ASN A 68 15.38 13.16 16.86
CA ASN A 68 15.72 12.95 15.45
C ASN A 68 17.23 13.18 15.24
N TYR A 69 17.79 12.45 14.28
CA TYR A 69 19.19 12.56 13.92
C TYR A 69 19.36 12.98 12.46
N ASP A 70 20.49 13.56 12.14
CA ASP A 70 20.79 13.94 10.76
C ASP A 70 21.25 12.73 9.93
N ARG A 71 20.83 12.72 8.69
CA ARG A 71 21.21 11.67 7.74
C ARG A 71 22.65 11.81 7.27
N TYR A 72 23.15 13.05 7.18
CA TYR A 72 24.47 13.37 6.61
C TYR A 72 25.36 14.02 7.65
N ILE A 73 26.59 13.54 7.76
CA ILE A 73 27.64 14.22 8.52
C ILE A 73 28.18 15.35 7.63
N THR A 74 28.03 16.57 8.11
CA THR A 74 28.63 17.76 7.50
C THR A 74 29.58 18.41 8.50
N SER A 75 30.51 19.24 8.01
CA SER A 75 31.43 19.98 8.89
C SER A 75 30.75 20.94 9.87
N SER A 76 29.50 21.26 9.64
CA SER A 76 28.72 22.23 10.43
C SER A 76 27.60 21.59 11.27
N ASN A 77 27.24 20.32 11.05
CA ASN A 77 26.16 19.65 11.78
C ASN A 77 26.53 18.20 12.07
N ASN A 78 26.57 17.84 13.36
CA ASN A 78 27.01 16.53 13.85
C ASN A 78 25.95 15.88 14.76
N SER A 79 24.68 16.03 14.42
CA SER A 79 23.56 15.45 15.19
C SER A 79 23.23 14.04 14.68
N TYR A 80 24.20 13.14 14.67
CA TYR A 80 23.99 11.72 14.34
C TYR A 80 23.69 10.89 15.60
N ALA A 81 23.12 9.72 15.40
CA ALA A 81 22.80 8.80 16.50
C ALA A 81 24.10 8.45 17.28
N PRO A 82 24.11 8.54 18.60
CA PRO A 82 25.33 8.33 19.40
C PRO A 82 26.00 6.96 19.22
N TRP A 83 25.25 5.97 18.71
CA TRP A 83 25.74 4.61 18.43
C TRP A 83 26.13 4.41 16.95
N TYR A 84 26.32 5.48 16.18
CA TYR A 84 26.56 5.42 14.72
C TYR A 84 27.74 4.52 14.35
N GLU A 85 28.82 4.47 15.14
CA GLU A 85 30.00 3.63 14.87
C GLU A 85 29.70 2.13 14.95
N LYS A 86 28.60 1.75 15.65
CA LYS A 86 28.18 0.37 15.84
C LYS A 86 26.93 -0.01 15.07
N ILE A 87 26.39 0.87 14.21
CA ILE A 87 25.15 0.62 13.46
C ILE A 87 25.18 -0.72 12.74
N GLN A 88 26.26 -1.05 12.04
CA GLN A 88 26.39 -2.31 11.29
C GLN A 88 26.38 -3.55 12.17
N ASN A 89 26.67 -3.39 13.45
CA ASN A 89 26.69 -4.48 14.42
C ASN A 89 25.37 -4.61 15.19
N ILE A 90 24.42 -3.68 15.02
CA ILE A 90 23.11 -3.75 15.64
C ILE A 90 22.23 -4.77 14.89
N THR A 91 21.85 -5.83 15.59
CA THR A 91 21.00 -6.90 15.04
C THR A 91 19.61 -6.92 15.63
N ARG A 92 19.40 -6.21 16.75
CA ARG A 92 18.10 -6.15 17.44
C ARG A 92 17.81 -4.74 17.92
N LEU A 93 16.57 -4.31 17.74
CA LEU A 93 16.02 -3.08 18.30
C LEU A 93 14.84 -3.41 19.21
N ILE A 94 14.89 -2.96 20.44
CA ILE A 94 13.81 -3.10 21.41
C ILE A 94 13.41 -1.71 21.89
N VAL A 95 12.17 -1.32 21.61
CA VAL A 95 11.61 -0.05 22.09
C VAL A 95 10.64 -0.34 23.23
N GLY A 96 10.90 0.27 24.38
CA GLY A 96 10.13 0.07 25.60
C GLY A 96 8.83 0.89 25.62
N ASN A 97 7.94 0.46 26.52
CA ASN A 97 6.68 1.17 26.77
C ASN A 97 6.98 2.60 27.26
N GLY A 98 6.16 3.56 26.79
CA GLY A 98 6.31 4.98 27.13
C GLY A 98 7.02 5.79 26.04
N VAL A 99 7.81 5.15 25.17
CA VAL A 99 8.34 5.83 23.97
C VAL A 99 7.21 6.05 22.99
N THR A 100 6.98 7.32 22.61
CA THR A 100 5.81 7.70 21.80
C THR A 100 6.14 7.89 20.32
N THR A 101 7.38 8.20 19.99
CA THR A 101 7.85 8.31 18.58
C THR A 101 9.24 7.73 18.44
N LEU A 102 9.46 7.02 17.36
CA LEU A 102 10.79 6.62 16.93
C LEU A 102 11.39 7.76 16.10
N GLY A 103 12.61 8.18 16.44
CA GLY A 103 13.28 9.31 15.80
C GLY A 103 13.69 9.05 14.35
N ASP A 104 13.96 10.13 13.62
CA ASP A 104 14.46 10.03 12.26
C ASP A 104 15.94 9.56 12.27
N ASN A 105 16.33 8.75 11.29
CA ASN A 105 17.69 8.25 11.03
C ASN A 105 18.37 7.54 12.21
N ILE A 106 17.60 6.87 13.06
CA ILE A 106 18.13 6.20 14.27
C ILE A 106 19.12 5.07 13.97
N LEU A 107 18.99 4.42 12.81
CA LEU A 107 19.82 3.30 12.37
C LEU A 107 20.44 3.55 10.98
N TYR A 108 20.46 4.78 10.54
CA TYR A 108 20.99 5.12 9.22
C TYR A 108 21.84 6.39 9.29
N TYR A 109 23.04 6.35 8.73
CA TYR A 109 23.79 7.55 8.44
C TYR A 109 24.68 7.36 7.20
N SER A 110 25.03 8.47 6.55
CA SER A 110 25.96 8.47 5.44
C SER A 110 26.91 9.66 5.55
N TYR A 111 28.12 9.49 5.03
CA TYR A 111 29.09 10.56 4.90
C TYR A 111 29.78 10.50 3.54
N SER A 112 30.31 11.63 3.11
CA SER A 112 31.18 11.70 1.95
C SER A 112 32.63 11.80 2.43
N ASP A 113 33.52 10.98 1.88
CA ASP A 113 34.94 11.05 2.18
C ASP A 113 35.65 12.18 1.43
N SER A 114 36.96 12.27 1.58
CA SER A 114 37.81 13.32 0.91
C SER A 114 37.84 13.21 -0.62
N ASN A 115 37.40 12.07 -1.17
CA ASN A 115 37.31 11.82 -2.62
C ASN A 115 35.90 12.10 -3.16
N ASN A 116 34.97 12.57 -2.32
CA ASN A 116 33.54 12.67 -2.57
C ASN A 116 32.83 11.30 -2.81
N ASP A 117 33.43 10.20 -2.34
CA ASP A 117 32.76 8.92 -2.35
C ASP A 117 31.77 8.84 -1.18
N PHE A 118 30.52 8.44 -1.50
CA PHE A 118 29.48 8.28 -0.51
C PHE A 118 29.55 6.92 0.16
N HIS A 119 29.64 6.92 1.49
CA HIS A 119 29.58 5.76 2.34
C HIS A 119 28.29 5.81 3.15
N SER A 120 27.48 4.75 3.10
CA SER A 120 26.30 4.59 3.94
C SER A 120 26.47 3.43 4.89
N PHE A 121 26.02 3.63 6.12
CA PHE A 121 26.04 2.63 7.17
C PHE A 121 24.60 2.29 7.54
N HIS A 122 24.31 1.01 7.52
CA HIS A 122 23.00 0.45 7.79
C HIS A 122 23.13 -0.78 8.69
N PRO A 123 22.08 -1.12 9.46
CA PRO A 123 22.17 -2.20 10.41
C PRO A 123 22.01 -3.58 9.74
N ASN A 124 22.58 -4.59 10.39
CA ASN A 124 22.25 -5.99 10.13
C ASN A 124 21.02 -6.40 10.96
N LEU A 125 20.01 -5.56 10.97
CA LEU A 125 18.83 -5.65 11.83
C LEU A 125 17.97 -6.86 11.44
N ARG A 126 17.68 -7.73 12.43
CA ARG A 126 16.89 -8.96 12.24
C ARG A 126 15.63 -9.00 13.08
N GLU A 127 15.62 -8.30 14.20
CA GLU A 127 14.51 -8.28 15.12
C GLU A 127 14.20 -6.87 15.59
N VAL A 128 12.91 -6.51 15.49
CA VAL A 128 12.36 -5.23 15.96
C VAL A 128 11.17 -5.49 16.87
N LYS A 129 11.21 -4.91 18.08
CA LYS A 129 10.08 -4.89 19.01
C LYS A 129 9.65 -3.45 19.27
N LEU A 130 8.42 -3.14 18.88
CA LEU A 130 7.80 -1.82 19.06
C LEU A 130 6.65 -1.91 20.07
N PRO A 131 6.51 -0.93 20.98
CA PRO A 131 5.45 -0.95 22.00
C PRO A 131 4.12 -0.43 21.45
N GLU A 132 3.02 -0.92 22.00
CA GLU A 132 1.75 -0.22 21.86
C GLU A 132 1.87 1.16 22.53
N GLY A 133 1.28 2.20 21.90
CA GLY A 133 1.47 3.59 22.29
C GLY A 133 2.49 4.35 21.43
N LEU A 134 3.29 3.66 20.61
CA LEU A 134 4.09 4.30 19.57
C LEU A 134 3.16 4.91 18.51
N SER A 135 3.29 6.21 18.25
CA SER A 135 2.44 6.95 17.30
C SER A 135 3.09 7.22 15.94
N CYS A 136 4.43 7.20 15.89
CA CYS A 136 5.18 7.57 14.69
C CYS A 136 6.47 6.74 14.55
N ILE A 137 6.71 6.27 13.32
CA ILE A 137 7.99 5.71 12.88
C ILE A 137 8.70 6.79 12.07
N GLY A 138 9.89 7.18 12.52
CA GLY A 138 10.68 8.27 11.94
C GLY A 138 11.20 7.99 10.53
N ALA A 139 11.65 9.04 9.86
CA ALA A 139 12.22 8.93 8.53
C ALA A 139 13.50 8.07 8.56
N SER A 140 13.66 7.20 7.58
CA SER A 140 14.79 6.27 7.44
C SER A 140 15.07 5.42 8.69
N ALA A 141 14.09 5.23 9.59
CA ALA A 141 14.31 4.53 10.87
C ALA A 141 14.82 3.10 10.69
N PHE A 142 14.38 2.40 9.65
CA PHE A 142 14.79 1.03 9.30
C PHE A 142 15.39 0.93 7.88
N CYS A 143 15.75 2.08 7.30
CA CYS A 143 16.31 2.13 5.95
C CYS A 143 17.51 1.18 5.81
N ASP A 144 17.60 0.51 4.65
CA ASP A 144 18.71 -0.42 4.34
C ASP A 144 18.89 -1.54 5.39
N SER A 145 17.79 -2.17 5.83
CA SER A 145 17.79 -3.34 6.74
C SER A 145 17.43 -4.62 5.98
N PRO A 146 18.34 -5.19 5.18
CA PRO A 146 18.02 -6.32 4.29
C PRO A 146 17.74 -7.64 5.02
N GLU A 147 18.24 -7.79 6.26
CA GLU A 147 18.04 -8.98 7.09
C GLU A 147 16.71 -8.96 7.86
N LEU A 148 15.98 -7.83 7.81
CA LEU A 148 14.69 -7.65 8.49
C LEU A 148 13.57 -8.30 7.67
N THR A 149 13.05 -9.42 8.13
CA THR A 149 12.06 -10.22 7.39
C THR A 149 10.62 -9.88 7.74
N GLU A 150 10.38 -9.39 8.95
CA GLU A 150 9.06 -8.97 9.44
C GLU A 150 9.16 -7.88 10.50
N VAL A 151 8.16 -7.03 10.56
CA VAL A 151 7.98 -6.04 11.63
C VAL A 151 6.51 -5.97 11.99
N LYS A 152 6.21 -6.16 13.29
CA LYS A 152 4.89 -5.90 13.81
C LYS A 152 4.77 -4.41 14.16
N ILE A 153 4.03 -3.66 13.34
CA ILE A 153 3.76 -2.24 13.61
C ILE A 153 2.59 -2.16 14.62
N PRO A 154 2.75 -1.41 15.72
CA PRO A 154 1.68 -1.22 16.69
C PRO A 154 0.43 -0.56 16.09
N SER A 155 -0.74 -0.95 16.59
CA SER A 155 -2.03 -0.43 16.10
C SER A 155 -2.21 1.09 16.31
N THR A 156 -1.43 1.67 17.20
CA THR A 156 -1.43 3.10 17.56
C THR A 156 -0.62 3.98 16.60
N VAL A 157 0.16 3.37 15.70
CA VAL A 157 0.98 4.15 14.74
C VAL A 157 0.07 4.80 13.71
N THR A 158 0.15 6.13 13.63
CA THR A 158 -0.59 6.95 12.67
C THR A 158 0.30 7.47 11.53
N LYS A 159 1.63 7.42 11.69
CA LYS A 159 2.58 7.94 10.69
C LYS A 159 3.76 7.01 10.48
N ILE A 160 4.01 6.69 9.23
CA ILE A 160 5.25 6.08 8.73
C ILE A 160 5.87 7.14 7.82
N LYS A 161 7.01 7.71 8.27
CA LYS A 161 7.66 8.81 7.55
C LYS A 161 8.46 8.34 6.32
N ASP A 162 9.08 9.29 5.66
CA ASP A 162 9.81 9.09 4.42
C ASP A 162 10.94 8.07 4.56
N SER A 163 11.06 7.17 3.61
CA SER A 163 12.10 6.14 3.54
C SER A 163 12.18 5.21 4.78
N ALA A 164 11.14 5.18 5.64
CA ALA A 164 11.20 4.47 6.92
C ALA A 164 11.62 2.99 6.80
N PHE A 165 11.19 2.29 5.76
CA PHE A 165 11.53 0.91 5.43
C PHE A 165 12.20 0.77 4.05
N SER A 166 12.74 1.87 3.53
CA SER A 166 13.41 1.85 2.21
C SER A 166 14.51 0.79 2.19
N ARG A 167 14.53 -0.03 1.12
CA ARG A 167 15.51 -1.12 0.90
C ARG A 167 15.55 -2.19 2.00
N CYS A 168 14.45 -2.41 2.72
CA CYS A 168 14.29 -3.61 3.54
C CYS A 168 14.00 -4.81 2.62
N THR A 169 15.00 -5.27 1.88
CA THR A 169 14.84 -6.28 0.81
C THR A 169 14.40 -7.64 1.32
N GLY A 170 14.66 -7.96 2.59
CA GLY A 170 14.20 -9.19 3.25
C GLY A 170 12.77 -9.15 3.75
N LEU A 171 12.12 -7.97 3.77
CA LEU A 171 10.76 -7.79 4.30
C LEU A 171 9.74 -8.47 3.40
N THR A 172 9.22 -9.61 3.85
CA THR A 172 8.28 -10.43 3.05
C THR A 172 6.83 -10.13 3.36
N LYS A 173 6.55 -9.65 4.57
CA LYS A 173 5.21 -9.31 5.03
C LYS A 173 5.24 -8.11 5.97
N ILE A 174 4.30 -7.20 5.78
CA ILE A 174 4.05 -6.10 6.71
C ILE A 174 2.56 -5.80 6.75
N GLU A 175 2.03 -5.62 7.95
CA GLU A 175 0.63 -5.20 8.16
C GLU A 175 0.62 -3.73 8.56
N LEU A 176 0.00 -2.90 7.73
CA LEU A 176 -0.13 -1.46 8.01
C LEU A 176 -1.20 -1.24 9.08
N PRO A 177 -0.94 -0.39 10.08
CA PRO A 177 -1.84 -0.20 11.19
C PRO A 177 -3.16 0.47 10.78
N PRO A 178 -4.29 0.13 11.43
CA PRO A 178 -5.63 0.57 11.01
C PRO A 178 -5.88 2.08 11.19
N GLN A 179 -4.98 2.79 11.86
CA GLN A 179 -5.07 4.24 12.07
C GLN A 179 -4.03 5.02 11.25
N LEU A 180 -3.29 4.35 10.35
CA LEU A 180 -2.29 5.01 9.51
C LEU A 180 -2.94 6.04 8.61
N GLU A 181 -2.49 7.29 8.66
CA GLU A 181 -3.04 8.40 7.89
C GLU A 181 -2.34 8.61 6.54
N GLU A 182 -1.04 8.33 6.47
CA GLU A 182 -0.21 8.57 5.31
C GLU A 182 0.89 7.51 5.18
N VAL A 183 1.16 7.09 3.95
CA VAL A 183 2.34 6.31 3.57
C VAL A 183 3.35 7.29 2.98
N GLY A 184 4.49 7.49 3.67
CA GLY A 184 5.50 8.51 3.36
C GLY A 184 6.23 8.32 2.03
N TYR A 185 6.97 9.33 1.59
CA TYR A 185 7.80 9.27 0.38
C TYR A 185 8.78 8.11 0.44
N SER A 186 8.82 7.27 -0.61
CA SER A 186 9.74 6.14 -0.72
C SER A 186 9.78 5.25 0.54
N SER A 187 8.71 5.23 1.36
CA SER A 187 8.72 4.58 2.68
C SER A 187 8.96 3.07 2.61
N PHE A 188 8.60 2.42 1.50
CA PHE A 188 8.85 1.02 1.18
C PHE A 188 9.64 0.86 -0.13
N TYR A 189 10.35 1.89 -0.58
CA TYR A 189 11.17 1.82 -1.78
C TYR A 189 12.12 0.63 -1.74
N GLY A 190 12.15 -0.18 -2.80
CA GLY A 190 13.08 -1.30 -2.90
C GLY A 190 12.82 -2.46 -1.92
N CYS A 191 11.65 -2.56 -1.29
CA CYS A 191 11.26 -3.72 -0.48
C CYS A 191 10.97 -4.92 -1.40
N SER A 192 12.02 -5.47 -2.00
CA SER A 192 11.90 -6.51 -3.03
C SER A 192 11.39 -7.85 -2.50
N GLY A 193 11.41 -8.09 -1.19
CA GLY A 193 10.83 -9.28 -0.57
C GLY A 193 9.30 -9.24 -0.48
N LEU A 194 8.69 -8.05 -0.56
CA LEU A 194 7.25 -7.85 -0.36
C LEU A 194 6.47 -8.34 -1.58
N THR A 195 5.49 -9.24 -1.36
CA THR A 195 4.67 -9.82 -2.43
C THR A 195 3.25 -9.27 -2.48
N GLU A 196 2.74 -8.83 -1.35
CA GLU A 196 1.40 -8.25 -1.23
C GLU A 196 1.36 -7.15 -0.17
N ILE A 197 0.45 -6.19 -0.34
CA ILE A 197 0.19 -5.14 0.65
C ILE A 197 -1.27 -4.72 0.62
N THR A 198 -1.85 -4.49 1.81
CA THR A 198 -3.17 -3.88 1.96
C THR A 198 -3.02 -2.50 2.57
N ILE A 199 -3.53 -1.49 1.88
CA ILE A 199 -3.56 -0.10 2.35
C ILE A 199 -4.90 0.12 3.08
N PRO A 200 -4.89 0.40 4.38
CA PRO A 200 -6.12 0.54 5.17
C PRO A 200 -6.90 1.81 4.81
N SER A 201 -8.20 1.81 5.11
CA SER A 201 -9.13 2.90 4.77
C SER A 201 -8.85 4.22 5.51
N SER A 202 -8.06 4.18 6.55
CA SER A 202 -7.57 5.37 7.27
C SER A 202 -6.59 6.20 6.44
N VAL A 203 -5.81 5.55 5.56
CA VAL A 203 -4.80 6.21 4.71
C VAL A 203 -5.49 7.17 3.74
N LYS A 204 -5.03 8.42 3.72
CA LYS A 204 -5.50 9.47 2.81
C LYS A 204 -4.57 9.68 1.64
N THR A 205 -3.28 9.48 1.86
CA THR A 205 -2.25 9.75 0.85
C THR A 205 -1.20 8.64 0.82
N ILE A 206 -0.93 8.16 -0.37
CA ILE A 206 0.26 7.36 -0.70
C ILE A 206 1.21 8.32 -1.40
N ARG A 207 2.36 8.61 -0.79
CA ARG A 207 3.33 9.57 -1.35
C ARG A 207 4.12 8.99 -2.51
N SER A 208 4.85 9.86 -3.21
CA SER A 208 5.64 9.46 -4.38
C SER A 208 6.68 8.39 -4.04
N GLY A 209 6.85 7.42 -4.96
CA GLY A 209 7.80 6.32 -4.83
C GLY A 209 7.55 5.38 -3.66
N ALA A 210 6.38 5.45 -2.99
CA ALA A 210 6.15 4.73 -1.74
C ALA A 210 6.45 3.23 -1.81
N PHE A 211 6.14 2.57 -2.93
CA PHE A 211 6.40 1.15 -3.22
C PHE A 211 7.21 0.96 -4.50
N GLU A 212 7.92 1.99 -4.94
CA GLU A 212 8.80 1.91 -6.10
C GLU A 212 9.88 0.83 -5.90
N GLU A 213 10.20 0.08 -6.97
CA GLU A 213 11.18 -1.02 -6.96
C GLU A 213 10.84 -2.17 -6.00
N CYS A 214 9.60 -2.32 -5.57
CA CYS A 214 9.13 -3.54 -4.92
C CYS A 214 8.96 -4.64 -5.98
N TYR A 215 10.06 -5.18 -6.51
CA TYR A 215 10.10 -6.02 -7.70
C TYR A 215 9.24 -7.30 -7.62
N ASN A 216 8.92 -7.79 -6.43
CA ASN A 216 8.08 -8.98 -6.25
C ASN A 216 6.65 -8.65 -5.80
N LEU A 217 6.27 -7.36 -5.71
CA LEU A 217 4.94 -6.95 -5.28
C LEU A 217 3.93 -7.26 -6.39
N GLU A 218 3.15 -8.33 -6.21
CA GLU A 218 2.17 -8.82 -7.17
C GLU A 218 0.75 -8.31 -6.93
N SER A 219 0.43 -7.98 -5.67
CA SER A 219 -0.91 -7.58 -5.26
C SER A 219 -0.91 -6.38 -4.33
N VAL A 220 -1.71 -5.39 -4.67
CA VAL A 220 -2.00 -4.22 -3.82
C VAL A 220 -3.50 -4.08 -3.66
N THR A 221 -3.96 -4.08 -2.41
CA THR A 221 -5.34 -3.76 -2.09
C THR A 221 -5.42 -2.32 -1.62
N LEU A 222 -6.07 -1.47 -2.41
CA LEU A 222 -6.33 -0.07 -2.06
C LEU A 222 -7.74 0.04 -1.47
N SER A 223 -7.84 0.39 -0.18
CA SER A 223 -9.15 0.56 0.46
C SER A 223 -9.78 1.92 0.10
N GLU A 224 -11.08 2.01 0.20
CA GLU A 224 -11.80 3.28 0.13
C GLU A 224 -11.31 4.26 1.22
N GLY A 225 -11.21 5.54 0.88
CA GLY A 225 -10.72 6.59 1.78
C GLY A 225 -9.41 7.22 1.32
N ILE A 226 -8.65 6.56 0.44
CA ILE A 226 -7.46 7.11 -0.21
C ILE A 226 -7.89 8.24 -1.14
N ARG A 227 -7.24 9.41 -1.04
CA ARG A 227 -7.54 10.60 -1.85
C ARG A 227 -6.48 10.90 -2.88
N GLU A 228 -5.25 10.50 -2.61
CA GLU A 228 -4.10 10.80 -3.46
C GLU A 228 -3.14 9.60 -3.56
N ILE A 229 -2.71 9.30 -4.78
CA ILE A 229 -1.64 8.35 -5.08
C ILE A 229 -0.55 9.14 -5.79
N GLY A 230 0.63 9.21 -5.20
CA GLY A 230 1.76 10.01 -5.67
C GLY A 230 2.44 9.45 -6.92
N THR A 231 3.31 10.24 -7.49
CA THR A 231 4.16 9.90 -8.65
C THR A 231 4.99 8.65 -8.35
N GLU A 232 5.08 7.72 -9.33
CA GLU A 232 5.92 6.52 -9.25
C GLU A 232 5.57 5.58 -8.08
N ALA A 233 4.35 5.71 -7.50
CA ALA A 233 4.00 5.03 -6.25
C ALA A 233 4.19 3.51 -6.31
N PHE A 234 3.97 2.88 -7.46
CA PHE A 234 4.15 1.44 -7.71
C PHE A 234 5.06 1.17 -8.92
N MET A 235 5.90 2.11 -9.28
CA MET A 235 6.84 1.97 -10.40
C MET A 235 7.76 0.75 -10.18
N ARG A 236 8.04 0.00 -11.26
CA ARG A 236 8.92 -1.19 -11.23
C ARG A 236 8.48 -2.28 -10.25
N THR A 237 7.18 -2.49 -10.11
CA THR A 237 6.61 -3.61 -9.36
C THR A 237 6.22 -4.76 -10.29
N ASN A 238 5.84 -5.90 -9.70
CA ASN A 238 5.35 -7.08 -10.42
C ASN A 238 3.81 -7.19 -10.40
N LEU A 239 3.11 -6.06 -10.22
CA LEU A 239 1.66 -6.03 -10.11
C LEU A 239 1.00 -6.75 -11.28
N LYS A 240 -0.02 -7.55 -10.96
CA LYS A 240 -0.86 -8.24 -11.96
C LYS A 240 -2.05 -7.36 -12.39
N SER A 241 -2.52 -6.53 -11.47
CA SER A 241 -3.59 -5.56 -11.71
C SER A 241 -3.55 -4.47 -10.67
N LEU A 242 -4.23 -3.34 -10.96
CA LEU A 242 -4.41 -2.26 -10.00
C LEU A 242 -5.86 -1.78 -10.04
N ASN A 243 -6.55 -1.81 -8.90
CA ASN A 243 -7.86 -1.22 -8.75
C ASN A 243 -7.76 0.10 -8.00
N ILE A 244 -8.14 1.20 -8.65
CA ILE A 244 -8.13 2.55 -8.07
C ILE A 244 -9.52 2.86 -7.55
N PRO A 245 -9.70 2.99 -6.22
CA PRO A 245 -11.00 3.19 -5.60
C PRO A 245 -11.60 4.56 -5.93
N LYS A 246 -12.92 4.66 -5.82
CA LYS A 246 -13.68 5.89 -6.16
C LYS A 246 -13.36 7.10 -5.28
N SER A 247 -12.77 6.88 -4.11
CA SER A 247 -12.37 7.97 -3.21
C SER A 247 -11.14 8.74 -3.69
N VAL A 248 -10.37 8.20 -4.64
CA VAL A 248 -9.15 8.84 -5.16
C VAL A 248 -9.50 10.05 -5.99
N LYS A 249 -8.86 11.19 -5.68
CA LYS A 249 -9.04 12.48 -6.35
C LYS A 249 -7.82 12.92 -7.16
N LYS A 250 -6.64 12.46 -6.76
CA LYS A 250 -5.38 12.83 -7.40
C LYS A 250 -4.55 11.59 -7.70
N LEU A 251 -4.02 11.56 -8.92
CA LEU A 251 -3.08 10.54 -9.38
C LEU A 251 -1.79 11.23 -9.83
N GLY A 252 -0.66 10.75 -9.33
CA GLY A 252 0.66 11.19 -9.80
C GLY A 252 1.00 10.61 -11.17
N ARG A 253 2.19 10.95 -11.68
CA ARG A 253 2.73 10.40 -12.93
C ARG A 253 3.31 9.01 -12.70
N ASP A 254 3.43 8.22 -13.77
CA ASP A 254 4.23 7.00 -13.80
C ASP A 254 3.91 5.98 -12.71
N ILE A 255 2.64 5.97 -12.24
CA ILE A 255 2.23 5.17 -11.07
C ILE A 255 2.63 3.70 -11.21
N VAL A 256 2.55 3.14 -12.42
CA VAL A 256 2.91 1.74 -12.75
C VAL A 256 3.97 1.65 -13.84
N TYR A 257 4.83 2.65 -13.98
CA TYR A 257 5.89 2.66 -14.98
C TYR A 257 6.82 1.45 -14.80
N ASN A 258 7.18 0.79 -15.91
CA ASN A 258 7.96 -0.44 -15.91
C ASN A 258 7.35 -1.61 -15.11
N CYS A 259 6.02 -1.65 -14.98
CA CYS A 259 5.30 -2.80 -14.46
C CYS A 259 4.89 -3.73 -15.62
N PHE A 260 5.75 -4.67 -15.99
CA PHE A 260 5.58 -5.50 -17.20
C PHE A 260 4.46 -6.55 -17.15
N HIS A 261 3.86 -6.78 -15.96
CA HIS A 261 2.88 -7.84 -15.74
C HIS A 261 1.47 -7.33 -15.44
N VAL A 262 1.26 -6.01 -15.44
CA VAL A 262 -0.07 -5.43 -15.22
C VAL A 262 -0.97 -5.72 -16.42
N ALA A 263 -1.92 -6.64 -16.23
CA ALA A 263 -2.86 -7.02 -17.27
C ALA A 263 -3.99 -5.99 -17.43
N TYR A 264 -4.42 -5.37 -16.34
CA TYR A 264 -5.47 -4.35 -16.34
C TYR A 264 -5.39 -3.39 -15.16
N ILE A 265 -5.90 -2.20 -15.37
CA ILE A 265 -6.11 -1.18 -14.34
C ILE A 265 -7.60 -0.81 -14.38
N THR A 266 -8.24 -0.75 -13.22
CA THR A 266 -9.63 -0.28 -13.09
C THR A 266 -9.67 1.01 -12.30
N ILE A 267 -10.49 1.96 -12.73
CA ILE A 267 -10.70 3.24 -12.03
C ILE A 267 -12.18 3.34 -11.68
N GLU A 268 -12.48 3.21 -10.39
CA GLU A 268 -13.85 3.02 -9.86
C GLU A 268 -14.66 4.31 -9.77
N ALA A 269 -14.83 5.18 -10.45
CA ALA A 269 -15.60 6.41 -10.37
C ALA A 269 -14.79 7.67 -10.17
N PRO A 270 -14.45 8.24 -11.20
CA PRO A 270 -13.63 9.40 -11.32
C PRO A 270 -14.39 10.69 -11.47
N SER A 271 -15.67 10.72 -11.07
CA SER A 271 -16.43 12.00 -11.06
C SER A 271 -15.75 13.12 -10.28
N GLN A 272 -14.71 12.78 -9.53
CA GLN A 272 -13.99 13.68 -8.63
C GLN A 272 -12.48 13.71 -8.84
N LEU A 273 -11.93 13.06 -9.90
CA LEU A 273 -10.53 13.25 -10.23
C LEU A 273 -10.29 14.71 -10.62
N GLU A 274 -9.46 15.37 -9.84
CA GLU A 274 -9.04 16.75 -10.11
C GLU A 274 -8.06 16.74 -11.29
N GLU A 275 -8.18 17.69 -12.22
CA GLU A 275 -7.27 17.90 -13.33
C GLU A 275 -5.92 18.46 -12.83
N THR A 276 -5.18 17.67 -12.06
CA THR A 276 -3.88 18.13 -11.53
C THR A 276 -2.73 17.31 -12.09
N PHE A 277 -2.77 17.07 -13.41
CA PHE A 277 -1.60 16.49 -14.09
C PHE A 277 -0.65 17.62 -14.48
N GLU A 278 0.21 18.01 -13.56
CA GLU A 278 1.30 18.94 -13.89
C GLU A 278 2.37 18.18 -14.70
N GLY A 279 2.38 18.39 -16.01
CA GLY A 279 3.46 17.95 -16.90
C GLY A 279 3.02 17.07 -18.07
N SER A 280 3.91 16.94 -19.03
CA SER A 280 3.71 16.27 -20.33
C SER A 280 3.87 14.74 -20.30
N GLN A 281 3.88 14.10 -19.14
CA GLN A 281 4.04 12.64 -19.02
C GLN A 281 2.79 12.02 -18.38
N GLY A 282 2.39 10.82 -18.85
CA GLY A 282 1.14 10.16 -18.48
C GLY A 282 1.09 9.66 -17.03
N VAL A 283 -0.12 9.42 -16.54
CA VAL A 283 -0.38 8.82 -15.22
C VAL A 283 0.07 7.37 -15.17
N PHE A 284 -0.12 6.68 -16.29
CA PHE A 284 0.25 5.29 -16.46
C PHE A 284 1.16 5.20 -17.69
N GLN A 285 2.36 4.74 -17.52
CA GLN A 285 3.25 4.34 -18.63
C GLN A 285 3.62 2.87 -18.44
N PRO A 286 2.68 1.94 -18.66
CA PRO A 286 3.01 0.53 -18.60
C PRO A 286 3.88 0.16 -19.80
N SER A 287 4.87 -0.67 -19.55
CA SER A 287 5.79 -1.14 -20.59
C SER A 287 5.23 -2.32 -21.41
N CYS A 288 3.93 -2.59 -21.30
CA CYS A 288 3.24 -3.73 -21.95
C CYS A 288 1.80 -3.37 -22.29
N ASN A 289 1.13 -4.25 -23.03
CA ASN A 289 -0.28 -4.10 -23.45
C ASN A 289 -1.23 -4.17 -22.23
N THR A 290 -1.32 -3.10 -21.47
CA THR A 290 -2.21 -2.99 -20.31
C THR A 290 -3.54 -2.39 -20.73
N ASN A 291 -4.66 -3.03 -20.35
CA ASN A 291 -5.98 -2.49 -20.56
C ASN A 291 -6.36 -1.57 -19.39
N VAL A 292 -6.71 -0.33 -19.67
CA VAL A 292 -7.20 0.63 -18.66
C VAL A 292 -8.71 0.74 -18.76
N TYR A 293 -9.42 0.30 -17.74
CA TYR A 293 -10.89 0.38 -17.65
C TYR A 293 -11.28 1.65 -16.92
N CYS A 294 -11.90 2.56 -17.62
CA CYS A 294 -12.32 3.85 -17.06
C CYS A 294 -13.57 4.40 -17.75
N GLU A 295 -14.23 5.37 -17.11
CA GLU A 295 -15.32 6.12 -17.73
C GLU A 295 -14.84 6.89 -18.97
N PRO A 296 -15.66 7.02 -20.04
CA PRO A 296 -15.26 7.66 -21.30
C PRO A 296 -14.68 9.08 -21.14
N ARG A 297 -15.19 9.85 -20.18
CA ARG A 297 -14.72 11.22 -19.93
C ARG A 297 -13.28 11.30 -19.41
N LEU A 298 -12.79 10.21 -18.74
CA LEU A 298 -11.43 10.16 -18.21
C LEU A 298 -10.38 9.90 -19.25
N VAL A 299 -10.73 9.32 -20.39
CA VAL A 299 -9.80 9.11 -21.49
C VAL A 299 -9.05 10.40 -21.80
N ARG A 300 -9.74 11.56 -21.80
CA ARG A 300 -9.11 12.86 -22.04
C ARG A 300 -8.11 13.27 -20.95
N LEU A 301 -8.37 12.90 -19.68
CA LEU A 301 -7.49 13.22 -18.55
C LEU A 301 -6.27 12.30 -18.51
N LEU A 302 -6.37 11.13 -19.14
CA LEU A 302 -5.33 10.11 -19.16
C LEU A 302 -4.57 10.10 -20.50
N ASP A 303 -4.95 10.94 -21.47
CA ASP A 303 -4.59 10.90 -22.91
C ASP A 303 -3.16 11.42 -23.21
N HIS A 304 -2.23 11.28 -22.29
CA HIS A 304 -0.81 11.53 -22.53
C HIS A 304 -0.02 10.21 -22.58
N PHE A 305 -0.65 9.18 -23.17
CA PHE A 305 -0.05 7.87 -23.33
C PHE A 305 0.71 7.75 -24.65
N ASP A 306 2.01 7.65 -24.57
CA ASP A 306 2.86 7.22 -25.70
C ASP A 306 2.91 5.69 -25.69
N GLY A 307 1.88 5.01 -26.19
CA GLY A 307 1.95 3.57 -26.23
C GLY A 307 0.67 2.84 -26.63
N ASN A 308 0.79 1.53 -26.80
CA ASN A 308 -0.24 0.59 -27.27
C ASN A 308 -1.35 0.28 -26.23
N GLU A 309 -1.63 1.17 -25.29
CA GLU A 309 -2.64 0.91 -24.29
C GLU A 309 -4.04 1.11 -24.83
N GLY A 310 -4.84 0.07 -24.68
CA GLY A 310 -6.26 0.12 -24.98
C GLY A 310 -7.04 0.71 -23.80
N PHE A 311 -7.60 1.91 -23.94
CA PHE A 311 -8.66 2.35 -23.04
C PHE A 311 -9.91 1.55 -23.32
N ILE A 312 -10.37 0.80 -22.33
CA ILE A 312 -11.63 0.09 -22.39
C ILE A 312 -12.66 0.91 -21.63
N THR A 313 -13.48 1.61 -22.40
CA THR A 313 -14.53 2.50 -21.87
C THR A 313 -15.89 1.83 -21.79
N THR A 314 -15.98 0.56 -22.18
CA THR A 314 -17.25 -0.18 -22.19
C THR A 314 -17.09 -1.56 -21.56
N VAL A 315 -18.18 -2.04 -20.98
CA VAL A 315 -18.34 -3.41 -20.46
C VAL A 315 -19.26 -4.19 -21.38
N ASP A 316 -18.90 -5.43 -21.71
CA ASP A 316 -19.76 -6.32 -22.48
C ASP A 316 -20.87 -6.87 -21.59
N VAL A 317 -22.13 -6.55 -21.92
CA VAL A 317 -23.32 -7.07 -21.24
C VAL A 317 -24.12 -7.88 -22.23
N THR A 318 -24.50 -9.08 -21.86
CA THR A 318 -25.43 -9.91 -22.62
C THR A 318 -26.81 -9.77 -22.00
N LEU A 319 -27.77 -9.23 -22.75
CA LEU A 319 -29.16 -9.12 -22.32
C LEU A 319 -29.96 -10.33 -22.82
N VAL A 320 -30.68 -10.99 -21.93
CA VAL A 320 -31.49 -12.18 -22.23
C VAL A 320 -32.96 -11.90 -21.94
N ASP A 321 -33.82 -12.12 -22.92
CA ASP A 321 -35.29 -12.07 -22.80
C ASP A 321 -35.88 -13.31 -23.40
N GLY A 322 -36.24 -14.30 -22.56
CA GLY A 322 -36.63 -15.62 -23.01
C GLY A 322 -35.52 -16.29 -23.83
N ASP A 323 -35.83 -16.71 -25.05
CA ASP A 323 -34.89 -17.34 -25.97
C ASP A 323 -34.00 -16.33 -26.75
N LYS A 324 -34.27 -15.04 -26.58
CA LYS A 324 -33.47 -13.98 -27.23
C LYS A 324 -32.30 -13.56 -26.39
N SER A 325 -31.15 -13.45 -27.03
CA SER A 325 -29.92 -12.98 -26.40
C SER A 325 -29.29 -11.89 -27.25
N GLU A 326 -29.04 -10.73 -26.64
CA GLU A 326 -28.49 -9.56 -27.32
C GLU A 326 -27.22 -9.09 -26.60
N PRO A 327 -26.05 -9.04 -27.29
CA PRO A 327 -24.87 -8.43 -26.74
C PRO A 327 -24.97 -6.90 -26.80
N LYS A 328 -24.61 -6.22 -25.72
CA LYS A 328 -24.61 -4.76 -25.61
C LYS A 328 -23.32 -4.28 -24.97
N LYS A 329 -22.78 -3.18 -25.46
CA LYS A 329 -21.66 -2.47 -24.83
C LYS A 329 -22.23 -1.33 -24.01
N ILE A 330 -21.87 -1.28 -22.73
CA ILE A 330 -22.32 -0.28 -21.78
C ILE A 330 -21.08 0.47 -21.30
N ASP A 331 -21.17 1.77 -21.18
CA ASP A 331 -20.04 2.58 -20.68
C ASP A 331 -19.61 2.10 -19.29
N TYR A 332 -18.31 1.96 -19.12
CA TYR A 332 -17.72 1.63 -17.82
C TYR A 332 -18.10 2.69 -16.79
N GLY A 333 -18.56 2.27 -15.63
CA GLY A 333 -19.05 3.18 -14.60
C GLY A 333 -20.51 3.65 -14.78
N ALA A 334 -21.18 3.31 -15.88
CA ALA A 334 -22.62 3.54 -16.00
C ALA A 334 -23.43 2.63 -15.06
N ASN A 335 -24.65 3.03 -14.75
CA ASN A 335 -25.61 2.20 -13.99
C ASN A 335 -26.60 1.49 -14.91
N ILE A 336 -27.50 0.70 -14.33
CA ILE A 336 -28.48 -0.10 -15.05
C ILE A 336 -29.42 0.71 -15.96
N ALA A 337 -29.62 2.01 -15.68
CA ALA A 337 -30.44 2.88 -16.52
C ALA A 337 -29.90 2.99 -17.95
N ALA A 338 -28.60 2.78 -18.16
CA ALA A 338 -27.97 2.76 -19.48
C ALA A 338 -28.47 1.60 -20.37
N LEU A 339 -29.03 0.54 -19.80
CA LEU A 339 -29.63 -0.56 -20.55
C LEU A 339 -30.97 -0.17 -21.21
N GLY A 340 -31.63 0.84 -20.64
CA GLY A 340 -33.00 1.19 -21.00
C GLY A 340 -34.01 0.22 -20.40
N THR A 341 -35.29 0.49 -20.69
CA THR A 341 -36.40 -0.35 -20.27
C THR A 341 -36.97 -1.08 -21.49
N PRO A 342 -36.82 -2.38 -21.61
CA PRO A 342 -37.40 -3.12 -22.68
C PRO A 342 -38.94 -3.12 -22.59
N THR A 343 -39.62 -3.35 -23.70
CA THR A 343 -41.08 -3.44 -23.76
C THR A 343 -41.49 -4.79 -24.29
N LYS A 344 -42.54 -5.38 -23.67
CA LYS A 344 -43.15 -6.63 -24.10
C LYS A 344 -44.68 -6.50 -23.96
N GLN A 345 -45.38 -6.75 -25.07
CA GLN A 345 -46.82 -6.59 -25.10
C GLN A 345 -47.49 -7.50 -24.05
N GLY A 346 -48.37 -6.93 -23.24
CA GLY A 346 -49.05 -7.68 -22.17
C GLY A 346 -48.25 -7.90 -20.90
N TYR A 347 -47.07 -7.29 -20.79
CA TYR A 347 -46.19 -7.47 -19.64
C TYR A 347 -45.61 -6.17 -19.12
N ILE A 348 -45.42 -6.11 -17.81
CA ILE A 348 -44.69 -5.04 -17.12
C ILE A 348 -43.27 -5.50 -16.85
N PHE A 349 -42.27 -4.72 -17.26
CA PHE A 349 -40.87 -4.96 -16.94
C PHE A 349 -40.62 -4.79 -15.44
N THR A 350 -40.07 -5.83 -14.77
CA THR A 350 -39.79 -5.80 -13.34
C THR A 350 -38.34 -5.50 -12.98
N GLY A 351 -37.46 -5.53 -13.94
CA GLY A 351 -36.02 -5.24 -13.75
C GLY A 351 -35.12 -6.24 -14.46
N TRP A 352 -33.83 -6.00 -14.35
CA TRP A 352 -32.79 -6.91 -14.79
C TRP A 352 -32.31 -7.80 -13.64
N TYR A 353 -32.00 -9.05 -13.92
CA TYR A 353 -31.63 -10.06 -12.94
C TYR A 353 -30.34 -10.76 -13.35
N THR A 354 -29.59 -11.27 -12.36
CA THR A 354 -28.32 -11.98 -12.61
C THR A 354 -28.53 -13.49 -12.84
N ASP A 355 -29.75 -13.98 -12.74
CA ASP A 355 -30.08 -15.38 -12.95
C ASP A 355 -31.33 -15.52 -13.84
N ALA A 356 -31.38 -16.60 -14.61
CA ALA A 356 -32.48 -16.88 -15.53
C ALA A 356 -33.86 -17.08 -14.84
N ALA A 357 -33.87 -17.44 -13.55
CA ALA A 357 -35.08 -17.57 -12.76
C ALA A 357 -35.61 -16.24 -12.21
N CYS A 358 -34.95 -15.14 -12.53
CA CYS A 358 -35.25 -13.77 -12.07
C CYS A 358 -35.47 -13.65 -10.56
N LYS A 359 -34.62 -14.32 -9.78
CA LYS A 359 -34.65 -14.28 -8.31
C LYS A 359 -33.72 -13.21 -7.73
N ASN A 360 -32.54 -12.98 -8.36
CA ASN A 360 -31.53 -12.08 -7.88
C ASN A 360 -31.50 -10.82 -8.77
N ARG A 361 -32.27 -9.80 -8.36
CA ARG A 361 -32.36 -8.55 -9.10
C ARG A 361 -31.02 -7.82 -9.09
N TYR A 362 -30.55 -7.34 -10.24
CA TYR A 362 -29.38 -6.49 -10.34
C TYR A 362 -29.71 -5.13 -9.70
N PRO A 363 -28.91 -4.63 -8.71
CA PRO A 363 -29.25 -3.41 -8.01
C PRO A 363 -29.21 -2.17 -8.91
N ASP A 364 -30.18 -1.28 -8.80
CA ASP A 364 -30.31 -0.08 -9.65
C ASP A 364 -29.11 0.88 -9.50
N ALA A 365 -28.50 0.94 -8.33
CA ALA A 365 -27.35 1.78 -8.05
C ALA A 365 -25.99 1.11 -8.37
N GLN A 366 -26.00 -0.18 -8.76
CA GLN A 366 -24.77 -0.89 -9.09
C GLN A 366 -24.18 -0.35 -10.40
N LEU A 367 -22.90 0.03 -10.37
CA LEU A 367 -22.20 0.48 -11.56
C LEU A 367 -21.62 -0.71 -12.33
N PHE A 368 -21.54 -0.58 -13.65
CA PHE A 368 -20.86 -1.52 -14.54
C PHE A 368 -19.34 -1.29 -14.48
N THR A 369 -18.70 -1.83 -13.44
CA THR A 369 -17.25 -1.77 -13.25
C THR A 369 -16.60 -3.16 -13.30
N ASN A 370 -17.41 -4.22 -13.48
CA ASN A 370 -16.88 -5.57 -13.60
C ASN A 370 -16.34 -5.79 -15.01
N ILE A 371 -15.05 -6.13 -15.12
CA ILE A 371 -14.35 -6.41 -16.38
C ILE A 371 -14.76 -7.75 -17.02
N ASN A 372 -15.43 -8.62 -16.30
CA ASN A 372 -15.97 -9.88 -16.82
C ASN A 372 -17.29 -9.61 -17.55
N ARG A 373 -17.56 -10.44 -18.55
CA ARG A 373 -18.86 -10.39 -19.23
C ARG A 373 -19.98 -10.61 -18.23
N ILE A 374 -21.00 -9.77 -18.28
CA ILE A 374 -22.19 -9.83 -17.42
C ILE A 374 -23.34 -10.31 -18.28
N THR A 375 -24.08 -11.32 -17.81
CA THR A 375 -25.35 -11.73 -18.41
C THR A 375 -26.49 -11.26 -17.50
N LEU A 376 -27.43 -10.51 -18.06
CA LEU A 376 -28.62 -10.03 -17.35
C LEU A 376 -29.89 -10.52 -18.05
N TYR A 377 -30.81 -10.98 -17.23
CA TYR A 377 -32.09 -11.55 -17.65
C TYR A 377 -33.22 -10.55 -17.41
N ALA A 378 -34.08 -10.33 -18.42
CA ALA A 378 -35.24 -9.47 -18.30
C ALA A 378 -36.33 -10.16 -17.47
N GLY A 379 -36.75 -9.52 -16.40
CA GLY A 379 -37.85 -9.99 -15.58
C GLY A 379 -39.19 -9.36 -16.05
N TRP A 380 -40.23 -10.17 -16.15
CA TRP A 380 -41.53 -9.75 -16.61
C TRP A 380 -42.64 -10.17 -15.66
N LYS A 381 -43.66 -9.32 -15.52
CA LYS A 381 -44.90 -9.62 -14.83
C LYS A 381 -46.05 -9.37 -15.81
N PHE A 382 -46.97 -10.33 -15.90
CA PHE A 382 -48.15 -10.18 -16.73
C PHE A 382 -48.99 -8.96 -16.32
N ASP A 383 -49.35 -8.10 -17.31
CA ASP A 383 -50.22 -6.94 -17.11
C ASP A 383 -51.62 -7.22 -17.71
N PRO A 384 -52.60 -7.57 -16.91
CA PRO A 384 -53.95 -7.86 -17.42
C PRO A 384 -54.62 -6.59 -18.01
N LYS A 385 -54.13 -5.40 -17.70
CA LYS A 385 -54.68 -4.12 -18.25
C LYS A 385 -54.20 -3.81 -19.65
N ALA A 386 -53.11 -4.43 -20.08
CA ALA A 386 -52.56 -4.23 -21.44
C ALA A 386 -53.24 -5.12 -22.49
N LEU A 387 -54.11 -6.02 -22.07
CA LEU A 387 -54.94 -6.79 -23.00
C LEU A 387 -56.14 -5.94 -23.40
N ASP A 388 -56.22 -5.60 -24.68
CA ASP A 388 -57.39 -4.93 -25.26
C ASP A 388 -58.51 -5.99 -25.40
N PHE A 389 -59.32 -6.08 -24.37
CA PHE A 389 -60.50 -6.95 -24.42
C PHE A 389 -61.53 -6.29 -25.31
N HIS A 390 -61.58 -6.67 -26.54
CA HIS A 390 -62.75 -6.35 -27.39
C HIS A 390 -63.98 -7.09 -26.81
N PRO A 391 -65.02 -6.35 -26.41
CA PRO A 391 -66.23 -7.01 -25.89
C PRO A 391 -66.80 -7.90 -26.99
N LEU A 392 -66.83 -9.20 -26.76
CA LEU A 392 -67.54 -10.13 -27.62
C LEU A 392 -69.02 -9.87 -27.46
N THR A 393 -69.66 -9.32 -28.51
CA THR A 393 -71.09 -9.19 -28.60
C THR A 393 -71.67 -10.56 -28.99
N VAL A 394 -72.18 -11.30 -28.04
CA VAL A 394 -72.79 -12.59 -28.29
C VAL A 394 -74.33 -12.40 -28.43
N THR A 395 -74.85 -12.57 -29.64
CA THR A 395 -76.26 -12.62 -29.94
C THR A 395 -76.68 -14.09 -29.92
N GLY A 396 -77.10 -14.59 -28.78
CA GLY A 396 -77.72 -15.90 -28.61
C GLY A 396 -76.78 -17.11 -28.67
N GLY A 397 -76.51 -17.71 -27.51
CA GLY A 397 -75.75 -18.97 -27.38
C GLY A 397 -74.73 -18.95 -26.30
N THR A 398 -74.34 -20.12 -25.80
CA THR A 398 -73.31 -20.29 -24.76
C THR A 398 -71.94 -20.15 -25.40
N VAL A 399 -71.10 -19.12 -24.99
CA VAL A 399 -69.73 -18.98 -25.43
C VAL A 399 -68.85 -19.65 -24.37
N THR A 400 -68.11 -20.67 -24.76
CA THR A 400 -67.08 -21.25 -23.94
C THR A 400 -65.73 -20.66 -24.39
N VAL A 401 -65.14 -19.78 -23.58
CA VAL A 401 -63.78 -19.30 -23.78
C VAL A 401 -62.84 -20.34 -23.16
N LYS A 402 -62.10 -21.06 -23.98
CA LYS A 402 -60.97 -21.87 -23.51
C LYS A 402 -59.73 -21.00 -23.43
N TYR A 403 -59.24 -20.80 -22.24
CA TYR A 403 -57.88 -20.32 -22.02
C TYR A 403 -56.93 -21.51 -22.24
N ASP A 404 -56.04 -21.46 -23.22
CA ASP A 404 -55.17 -22.59 -23.54
C ASP A 404 -53.86 -22.60 -22.74
N GLY A 405 -53.67 -21.63 -21.87
CA GLY A 405 -52.54 -21.63 -20.93
C GLY A 405 -51.14 -21.70 -21.58
N SER A 406 -51.02 -21.48 -22.87
CA SER A 406 -49.72 -21.41 -23.51
C SER A 406 -49.13 -20.02 -23.30
N ASP A 407 -48.13 -19.97 -22.43
CA ASP A 407 -47.26 -18.78 -22.24
C ASP A 407 -46.40 -18.52 -23.45
#